data_662d067f8c1c2705d919385582f69be3
#
_entry.id   662d067f8c1c2705d919385582f69be3
#
_cell.length_a   1.000
_cell.length_b   1.000
_cell.length_c   1.000
_cell.angle_alpha   90.00
_cell.angle_beta   90.00
_cell.angle_gamma   90.00
#
_symmetry.space_group_name_H-M   'P 1'
#
loop_
_entity.id
_entity.type
_entity.pdbx_description
1 polymer ?
#
loop_
_entity_poly.entity_id
_entity_poly.type
_entity_poly.pdbx_seq_one_letter_code
_entity_poly.pdbx_strand_id
1 'polypeptide(L)'
;MKITGLKKNIDRGRQVYAFGAGTKKMYDYLDDNPECMSAPVDYTNSAKTIAQIDNFISINNAVDIDLYGQVNAESAGIKQISGAGGQLDFVQGAYLSKGGKSFICCSSTFTSKDGVKHTRIRPTLAEGSTVTDTRPNTHYVVTEFGKVCLKGMSTWERAEALINIAHPDFRDELIKEAEKMHIWRRSNK
;
A
#
# COMPACT_ATOMS: atom_id res chain seq x y z
N MET A 1 -11.96 -22.73 -1.61
CA MET A 1 -12.68 -22.00 -0.53
C MET A 1 -13.47 -20.88 -1.20
N LYS A 2 -14.77 -20.75 -0.92
CA LYS A 2 -15.63 -19.71 -1.51
C LYS A 2 -15.65 -18.48 -0.58
N ILE A 3 -15.47 -17.29 -1.14
CA ILE A 3 -15.66 -16.04 -0.39
C ILE A 3 -17.15 -15.75 -0.35
N THR A 4 -17.77 -15.83 0.82
CA THR A 4 -19.23 -15.73 0.96
C THR A 4 -19.72 -14.34 1.31
N GLY A 5 -18.87 -13.47 1.81
CA GLY A 5 -19.27 -12.15 2.32
C GLY A 5 -20.24 -12.16 3.52
N LEU A 6 -20.55 -13.32 4.11
CA LEU A 6 -21.55 -13.47 5.16
C LEU A 6 -21.19 -12.81 6.49
N LYS A 7 -19.89 -12.53 6.71
CA LYS A 7 -19.39 -11.87 7.93
C LYS A 7 -19.36 -10.35 7.83
N LYS A 8 -19.68 -9.78 6.68
CA LYS A 8 -19.72 -8.31 6.50
C LYS A 8 -20.86 -7.67 7.27
N ASN A 9 -20.65 -6.45 7.73
CA ASN A 9 -21.66 -5.64 8.42
C ASN A 9 -22.67 -5.02 7.44
N ILE A 10 -22.20 -4.65 6.23
CA ILE A 10 -23.00 -4.12 5.12
C ILE A 10 -22.83 -5.01 3.89
N ASP A 11 -23.75 -4.96 2.95
CA ASP A 11 -23.75 -5.78 1.71
C ASP A 11 -23.50 -7.27 2.01
N ARG A 12 -24.13 -7.76 3.04
CA ARG A 12 -23.92 -9.12 3.54
C ARG A 12 -24.25 -10.15 2.46
N GLY A 13 -23.34 -11.09 2.24
CA GLY A 13 -23.49 -12.11 1.21
C GLY A 13 -23.15 -11.64 -0.21
N ARG A 14 -22.74 -10.38 -0.39
CA ARG A 14 -22.37 -9.82 -1.70
C ARG A 14 -20.87 -9.65 -1.83
N GLN A 15 -20.36 -9.86 -3.05
CA GLN A 15 -19.02 -9.48 -3.48
C GLN A 15 -19.16 -8.17 -4.24
N VAL A 16 -18.78 -7.06 -3.59
CA VAL A 16 -18.98 -5.70 -4.13
C VAL A 16 -17.73 -5.27 -4.92
N TYR A 17 -17.92 -4.73 -6.11
CA TYR A 17 -16.85 -4.26 -6.98
C TYR A 17 -17.32 -3.08 -7.85
N ALA A 18 -16.38 -2.23 -8.27
CA ALA A 18 -16.67 -1.14 -9.20
C ALA A 18 -16.46 -1.56 -10.66
N PHE A 19 -15.49 -2.43 -10.91
CA PHE A 19 -15.21 -2.99 -12.23
C PHE A 19 -14.55 -4.36 -12.09
N GLY A 20 -14.58 -5.16 -13.14
CA GLY A 20 -13.88 -6.42 -13.25
C GLY A 20 -12.79 -6.35 -14.32
N ALA A 21 -11.59 -6.85 -14.00
CA ALA A 21 -10.50 -7.00 -14.95
C ALA A 21 -9.81 -8.35 -14.72
N GLY A 22 -9.91 -9.26 -15.67
CA GLY A 22 -9.35 -10.61 -15.51
C GLY A 22 -9.60 -11.53 -16.69
N THR A 23 -9.67 -12.81 -16.41
CA THR A 23 -9.88 -13.85 -17.44
C THR A 23 -11.36 -14.02 -17.77
N LYS A 24 -11.66 -14.70 -18.90
CA LYS A 24 -13.03 -15.09 -19.26
C LYS A 24 -13.76 -15.80 -18.10
N LYS A 25 -13.06 -16.70 -17.38
CA LYS A 25 -13.62 -17.38 -16.21
C LYS A 25 -14.15 -16.42 -15.15
N MET A 26 -13.47 -15.28 -14.92
CA MET A 26 -13.95 -14.27 -14.00
C MET A 26 -15.20 -13.56 -14.52
N TYR A 27 -15.21 -13.20 -15.80
CA TYR A 27 -16.39 -12.59 -16.43
C TYR A 27 -17.61 -13.51 -16.40
N ASP A 28 -17.42 -14.79 -16.73
CA ASP A 28 -18.49 -15.81 -16.65
C ASP A 28 -19.01 -16.00 -15.21
N TYR A 29 -18.14 -15.78 -14.21
CA TYR A 29 -18.56 -15.81 -12.80
C TYR A 29 -19.35 -14.57 -12.38
N LEU A 30 -19.05 -13.41 -12.94
CA LEU A 30 -19.74 -12.16 -12.62
C LEU A 30 -21.12 -12.06 -13.29
N ASP A 31 -21.28 -12.70 -14.47
CA ASP A 31 -22.47 -12.61 -15.30
C ASP A 31 -23.66 -13.26 -14.60
N ASP A 32 -24.76 -12.53 -14.51
CA ASP A 32 -26.01 -12.92 -13.84
C ASP A 32 -25.84 -13.59 -12.43
N ASN A 33 -24.75 -13.27 -11.73
CA ASN A 33 -24.47 -13.85 -10.43
C ASN A 33 -25.03 -12.98 -9.29
N PRO A 34 -26.09 -13.41 -8.58
CA PRO A 34 -26.69 -12.62 -7.51
C PRO A 34 -25.79 -12.41 -6.29
N GLU A 35 -24.69 -13.14 -6.15
CA GLU A 35 -23.68 -12.91 -5.11
C GLU A 35 -22.73 -11.77 -5.46
N CYS A 36 -22.70 -11.33 -6.72
CA CYS A 36 -21.89 -10.23 -7.21
C CYS A 36 -22.72 -8.94 -7.29
N MET A 37 -22.15 -7.86 -6.81
CA MET A 37 -22.79 -6.54 -6.82
C MET A 37 -21.84 -5.52 -7.44
N SER A 38 -22.15 -5.10 -8.66
CA SER A 38 -21.50 -3.93 -9.25
C SER A 38 -22.09 -2.66 -8.61
N ALA A 39 -21.22 -1.77 -8.20
CA ALA A 39 -21.60 -0.50 -7.57
C ALA A 39 -20.72 0.64 -8.08
N PRO A 40 -21.19 1.88 -8.11
CA PRO A 40 -20.39 3.01 -8.56
C PRO A 40 -19.21 3.29 -7.63
N VAL A 41 -18.18 3.94 -8.17
CA VAL A 41 -16.90 4.17 -7.46
C VAL A 41 -17.07 5.05 -6.23
N ASP A 42 -17.99 6.00 -6.25
CA ASP A 42 -18.31 6.84 -5.09
C ASP A 42 -18.90 6.05 -3.91
N TYR A 43 -19.44 4.85 -4.16
CA TYR A 43 -19.84 3.91 -3.13
C TYR A 43 -18.69 2.98 -2.72
N THR A 44 -18.06 2.29 -3.69
CA THR A 44 -17.04 1.27 -3.40
C THR A 44 -15.78 1.85 -2.81
N ASN A 45 -15.38 3.05 -3.22
CA ASN A 45 -14.16 3.74 -2.79
C ASN A 45 -14.42 4.78 -1.67
N SER A 46 -15.66 4.88 -1.19
CA SER A 46 -15.95 5.76 -0.05
C SER A 46 -15.28 5.25 1.23
N ALA A 47 -14.36 6.01 1.80
CA ALA A 47 -13.75 5.68 3.09
C ALA A 47 -14.82 5.50 4.19
N LYS A 48 -15.95 6.24 4.12
CA LYS A 48 -17.09 6.09 5.02
C LYS A 48 -17.80 4.74 4.84
N THR A 49 -17.97 4.28 3.62
CA THR A 49 -18.58 2.97 3.31
C THR A 49 -17.65 1.84 3.77
N ILE A 50 -16.37 1.92 3.44
CA ILE A 50 -15.35 0.93 3.80
C ILE A 50 -15.24 0.81 5.33
N ALA A 51 -15.26 1.93 6.06
CA ALA A 51 -15.16 1.97 7.52
C ALA A 51 -16.32 1.26 8.24
N GLN A 52 -17.44 1.03 7.58
CA GLN A 52 -18.57 0.28 8.15
C GLN A 52 -18.34 -1.23 8.18
N ILE A 53 -17.33 -1.74 7.47
CA ILE A 53 -17.01 -3.17 7.43
C ILE A 53 -15.95 -3.46 8.49
N ASP A 54 -16.32 -4.14 9.58
CA ASP A 54 -15.39 -4.52 10.65
C ASP A 54 -14.25 -5.41 10.11
N ASN A 55 -13.04 -5.22 10.64
CA ASN A 55 -11.83 -5.96 10.26
C ASN A 55 -11.51 -5.86 8.76
N PHE A 56 -11.81 -4.73 8.13
CA PHE A 56 -11.52 -4.53 6.72
C PHE A 56 -10.00 -4.55 6.46
N ILE A 57 -9.59 -5.32 5.47
CA ILE A 57 -8.19 -5.43 5.04
C ILE A 57 -8.06 -4.81 3.66
N SER A 58 -7.30 -3.71 3.58
CA SER A 58 -6.90 -3.10 2.31
C SER A 58 -5.50 -3.59 1.94
N ILE A 59 -5.31 -3.99 0.68
CA ILE A 59 -4.02 -4.41 0.13
C ILE A 59 -3.79 -3.65 -1.18
N ASN A 60 -2.72 -2.85 -1.23
CA ASN A 60 -2.34 -2.07 -2.38
C ASN A 60 -0.84 -2.22 -2.66
N ASN A 61 -0.43 -1.94 -3.89
CA ASN A 61 0.97 -1.98 -4.29
C ASN A 61 1.58 -0.57 -4.35
N ALA A 62 2.91 -0.50 -4.17
CA ALA A 62 3.69 0.72 -4.35
C ALA A 62 4.76 0.53 -5.43
N VAL A 63 5.15 1.64 -6.05
CA VAL A 63 6.36 1.75 -6.88
C VAL A 63 7.57 1.99 -5.99
N ASP A 64 7.50 3.01 -5.13
CA ASP A 64 8.57 3.37 -4.19
C ASP A 64 7.95 3.83 -2.86
N ILE A 65 8.73 3.70 -1.77
CA ILE A 65 8.39 4.18 -0.43
C ILE A 65 9.65 4.87 0.13
N ASP A 66 9.51 6.07 0.71
CA ASP A 66 10.63 6.75 1.33
C ASP A 66 10.74 6.48 2.84
N LEU A 67 11.87 6.88 3.45
CA LEU A 67 12.13 6.65 4.87
C LEU A 67 11.20 7.44 5.82
N TYR A 68 10.47 8.43 5.31
CA TYR A 68 9.39 9.10 6.06
C TYR A 68 8.08 8.30 6.05
N GLY A 69 7.96 7.31 5.14
CA GLY A 69 6.76 6.50 4.93
C GLY A 69 5.78 7.13 3.95
N GLN A 70 6.23 8.02 3.06
CA GLN A 70 5.47 8.47 1.91
C GLN A 70 5.48 7.39 0.84
N VAL A 71 4.34 7.15 0.20
CA VAL A 71 4.17 6.10 -0.80
C VAL A 71 3.90 6.72 -2.17
N ASN A 72 4.66 6.30 -3.16
CA ASN A 72 4.39 6.53 -4.58
C ASN A 72 3.89 5.23 -5.22
N ALA A 73 2.72 5.27 -5.83
CA ALA A 73 2.13 4.16 -6.57
C ALA A 73 1.78 4.52 -8.03
N GLU A 74 2.05 5.76 -8.46
CA GLU A 74 1.54 6.34 -9.70
C GLU A 74 2.61 6.68 -10.73
N SER A 75 3.86 6.89 -10.29
CA SER A 75 4.89 7.44 -11.15
C SER A 75 6.26 6.74 -10.99
N ALA A 76 7.12 6.89 -12.00
CA ALA A 76 8.55 6.62 -11.93
C ALA A 76 9.30 7.94 -12.14
N GLY A 77 9.65 8.63 -11.05
CA GLY A 77 10.09 10.02 -11.10
C GLY A 77 9.01 10.89 -11.75
N ILE A 78 9.38 11.70 -12.71
CA ILE A 78 8.46 12.59 -13.46
C ILE A 78 7.52 11.86 -14.42
N LYS A 79 7.76 10.56 -14.68
CA LYS A 79 6.95 9.79 -15.62
C LYS A 79 5.74 9.20 -14.94
N GLN A 80 4.54 9.68 -15.31
CA GLN A 80 3.29 9.09 -14.87
C GLN A 80 3.13 7.66 -15.44
N ILE A 81 2.75 6.70 -14.58
CA ILE A 81 2.49 5.29 -14.93
C ILE A 81 0.99 5.01 -14.90
N SER A 82 0.31 5.51 -13.90
CA SER A 82 -1.13 5.30 -13.67
C SER A 82 -1.76 6.50 -12.98
N GLY A 83 -3.08 6.52 -12.84
CA GLY A 83 -3.76 7.44 -11.93
C GLY A 83 -3.72 6.91 -10.48
N ALA A 84 -4.16 7.75 -9.54
CA ALA A 84 -4.25 7.41 -8.12
C ALA A 84 -5.18 6.21 -7.85
N GLY A 85 -6.23 6.04 -8.64
CA GLY A 85 -7.28 5.05 -8.38
C GLY A 85 -7.90 5.26 -7.00
N GLY A 86 -8.31 4.16 -6.36
CA GLY A 86 -8.89 4.19 -5.02
C GLY A 86 -7.91 3.89 -3.88
N GLN A 87 -6.60 3.89 -4.12
CA GLN A 87 -5.64 3.44 -3.11
C GLN A 87 -5.79 4.20 -1.79
N LEU A 88 -5.78 5.52 -1.83
CA LEU A 88 -5.89 6.36 -0.64
C LEU A 88 -7.23 6.17 0.08
N ASP A 89 -8.34 6.03 -0.67
CA ASP A 89 -9.67 5.80 -0.11
C ASP A 89 -9.72 4.50 0.70
N PHE A 90 -9.18 3.42 0.15
CA PHE A 90 -9.10 2.11 0.81
C PHE A 90 -8.14 2.11 2.00
N VAL A 91 -7.00 2.81 1.90
CA VAL A 91 -6.04 2.99 3.01
C VAL A 91 -6.72 3.69 4.18
N GLN A 92 -7.42 4.80 3.93
CA GLN A 92 -8.13 5.55 4.96
C GLN A 92 -9.32 4.77 5.52
N GLY A 93 -10.16 4.19 4.65
CA GLY A 93 -11.32 3.42 5.05
C GLY A 93 -10.95 2.21 5.91
N ALA A 94 -9.89 1.48 5.54
CA ALA A 94 -9.38 0.36 6.32
C ALA A 94 -8.84 0.78 7.70
N TYR A 95 -8.20 1.96 7.79
CA TYR A 95 -7.74 2.46 9.08
C TYR A 95 -8.88 2.91 10.00
N LEU A 96 -9.94 3.47 9.43
CA LEU A 96 -11.16 3.88 10.15
C LEU A 96 -12.05 2.69 10.53
N SER A 97 -11.93 1.56 9.84
CA SER A 97 -12.66 0.33 10.14
C SER A 97 -12.27 -0.21 11.51
N LYS A 98 -13.25 -0.65 12.29
CA LYS A 98 -13.00 -1.30 13.59
C LYS A 98 -12.19 -2.59 13.40
N GLY A 99 -10.95 -2.60 13.88
CA GLY A 99 -10.01 -3.72 13.71
C GLY A 99 -9.41 -3.83 12.29
N GLY A 100 -9.70 -2.88 11.42
CA GLY A 100 -9.21 -2.86 10.04
C GLY A 100 -7.72 -2.55 9.93
N LYS A 101 -7.14 -2.91 8.80
CA LYS A 101 -5.70 -2.71 8.51
C LYS A 101 -5.50 -2.43 7.03
N SER A 102 -4.57 -1.53 6.72
CA SER A 102 -4.12 -1.25 5.36
C SER A 102 -2.67 -1.72 5.19
N PHE A 103 -2.42 -2.45 4.12
CA PHE A 103 -1.11 -2.98 3.74
C PHE A 103 -0.70 -2.39 2.39
N ILE A 104 0.48 -1.75 2.36
CA ILE A 104 1.16 -1.32 1.14
C ILE A 104 2.27 -2.33 0.89
N CYS A 105 2.20 -3.02 -0.25
CA CYS A 105 3.11 -4.09 -0.61
C CYS A 105 4.00 -3.66 -1.77
N CYS A 106 5.28 -3.98 -1.71
CA CYS A 106 6.19 -3.88 -2.84
C CYS A 106 7.31 -4.92 -2.73
N SER A 107 7.89 -5.33 -3.86
CA SER A 107 9.19 -5.97 -3.82
C SER A 107 10.22 -4.95 -3.32
N SER A 108 11.18 -5.37 -2.51
CA SER A 108 12.20 -4.46 -1.96
C SER A 108 13.10 -3.84 -3.02
N THR A 109 13.23 -4.50 -4.19
CA THR A 109 14.07 -4.07 -5.31
C THR A 109 13.36 -4.22 -6.65
N PHE A 110 13.94 -3.58 -7.66
CA PHE A 110 13.66 -3.84 -9.07
C PHE A 110 14.96 -3.81 -9.86
N THR A 111 14.97 -4.44 -11.02
CA THR A 111 16.10 -4.39 -11.96
C THR A 111 15.71 -3.53 -13.15
N SER A 112 16.51 -2.50 -13.45
CA SER A 112 16.32 -1.64 -14.61
C SER A 112 16.71 -2.36 -15.91
N LYS A 113 16.40 -1.76 -17.05
CA LYS A 113 16.65 -2.38 -18.37
C LYS A 113 18.14 -2.64 -18.67
N ASP A 114 19.02 -1.87 -18.06
CA ASP A 114 20.49 -2.00 -18.11
C ASP A 114 21.04 -3.05 -17.15
N GLY A 115 20.17 -3.77 -16.43
CA GLY A 115 20.55 -4.84 -15.50
C GLY A 115 20.94 -4.36 -14.10
N VAL A 116 20.85 -3.07 -13.80
CA VAL A 116 21.18 -2.53 -12.48
C VAL A 116 20.04 -2.78 -11.50
N LYS A 117 20.37 -3.30 -10.31
CA LYS A 117 19.44 -3.50 -9.19
C LYS A 117 19.28 -2.18 -8.41
N HIS A 118 18.06 -1.79 -8.14
CA HIS A 118 17.70 -0.60 -7.38
C HIS A 118 16.77 -0.96 -6.22
N THR A 119 16.90 -0.24 -5.10
CA THR A 119 15.95 -0.37 -3.98
C THR A 119 14.67 0.41 -4.25
N ARG A 120 13.52 -0.13 -3.78
CA ARG A 120 12.23 0.56 -3.77
C ARG A 120 11.95 1.28 -2.44
N ILE A 121 12.67 0.92 -1.38
CA ILE A 121 12.72 1.72 -0.16
C ILE A 121 13.84 2.74 -0.35
N ARG A 122 13.50 4.02 -0.41
CA ARG A 122 14.39 5.11 -0.79
C ARG A 122 14.61 6.08 0.38
N PRO A 123 15.73 6.80 0.42
CA PRO A 123 15.90 7.91 1.38
C PRO A 123 14.76 8.94 1.26
N THR A 124 14.53 9.43 0.05
CA THR A 124 13.40 10.27 -0.38
C THR A 124 12.82 9.71 -1.67
N LEU A 125 11.56 9.98 -1.96
CA LEU A 125 11.00 9.68 -3.28
C LEU A 125 11.84 10.35 -4.37
N ALA A 126 11.93 9.74 -5.55
CA ALA A 126 12.63 10.33 -6.67
C ALA A 126 12.01 11.69 -7.03
N GLU A 127 12.83 12.63 -7.50
CA GLU A 127 12.37 13.95 -7.91
C GLU A 127 11.24 13.84 -8.93
N GLY A 128 10.16 14.61 -8.70
CA GLY A 128 8.96 14.61 -9.53
C GLY A 128 8.01 13.42 -9.30
N SER A 129 8.31 12.51 -8.37
CA SER A 129 7.39 11.44 -8.01
C SER A 129 6.13 11.97 -7.34
N THR A 130 5.00 11.36 -7.68
CA THR A 130 3.71 11.65 -7.03
C THR A 130 3.65 10.96 -5.66
N VAL A 131 3.13 11.66 -4.65
CA VAL A 131 2.80 11.06 -3.36
C VAL A 131 1.36 10.56 -3.40
N THR A 132 1.18 9.26 -3.54
CA THR A 132 -0.14 8.62 -3.56
C THR A 132 -0.72 8.54 -2.14
N ASP A 133 0.07 8.02 -1.19
CA ASP A 133 -0.30 8.03 0.23
C ASP A 133 0.69 8.88 1.02
N THR A 134 0.16 9.83 1.75
CA THR A 134 0.97 10.65 2.65
C THR A 134 1.40 9.82 3.86
N ARG A 135 2.53 10.16 4.47
CA ARG A 135 3.10 9.43 5.62
C ARG A 135 2.14 9.21 6.80
N PRO A 136 1.20 10.11 7.15
CA PRO A 136 0.24 9.82 8.22
C PRO A 136 -0.82 8.79 7.85
N ASN A 137 -1.07 8.56 6.57
CA ASN A 137 -2.03 7.55 6.10
C ASN A 137 -1.42 6.15 6.01
N THR A 138 -0.12 6.03 5.74
CA THR A 138 0.55 4.72 5.61
C THR A 138 0.49 3.95 6.93
N HIS A 139 -0.12 2.75 6.90
CA HIS A 139 -0.32 1.90 8.08
C HIS A 139 0.72 0.80 8.14
N TYR A 140 0.60 -0.25 7.33
CA TYR A 140 1.59 -1.31 7.23
C TYR A 140 2.30 -1.25 5.88
N VAL A 141 3.61 -1.49 5.91
CA VAL A 141 4.43 -1.72 4.71
C VAL A 141 4.93 -3.15 4.73
N VAL A 142 4.90 -3.81 3.58
CA VAL A 142 5.29 -5.21 3.41
C VAL A 142 6.25 -5.37 2.25
N THR A 143 7.33 -6.07 2.47
CA THR A 143 8.25 -6.57 1.44
C THR A 143 8.49 -8.07 1.65
N GLU A 144 9.27 -8.70 0.81
CA GLU A 144 9.70 -10.09 0.99
C GLU A 144 10.59 -10.31 2.24
N PHE A 145 11.12 -9.22 2.83
CA PHE A 145 11.93 -9.26 4.07
C PHE A 145 11.14 -9.02 5.34
N GLY A 146 9.83 -8.75 5.23
CA GLY A 146 8.98 -8.61 6.39
C GLY A 146 7.89 -7.55 6.26
N LYS A 147 7.29 -7.23 7.40
CA LYS A 147 6.23 -6.21 7.52
C LYS A 147 6.50 -5.31 8.71
N VAL A 148 6.17 -4.03 8.56
CA VAL A 148 6.26 -3.04 9.64
C VAL A 148 4.98 -2.21 9.73
N CYS A 149 4.62 -1.81 10.95
CA CYS A 149 3.50 -0.88 11.20
C CYS A 149 4.07 0.51 11.45
N LEU A 150 3.72 1.48 10.62
CA LEU A 150 4.24 2.85 10.72
C LEU A 150 3.39 3.79 11.58
N LYS A 151 2.18 3.38 11.97
CA LYS A 151 1.30 4.20 12.80
C LYS A 151 1.87 4.38 14.20
N GLY A 152 1.82 5.61 14.70
CA GLY A 152 2.35 5.95 16.02
C GLY A 152 3.87 6.07 16.12
N MET A 153 4.60 5.75 15.05
CA MET A 153 6.06 5.84 15.02
C MET A 153 6.55 7.28 14.76
N SER A 154 7.59 7.66 15.47
CA SER A 154 8.39 8.85 15.17
C SER A 154 9.13 8.68 13.83
N THR A 155 9.69 9.78 13.31
CA THR A 155 10.45 9.73 12.06
C THR A 155 11.64 8.77 12.11
N TRP A 156 12.34 8.70 13.23
CA TRP A 156 13.47 7.78 13.46
C TRP A 156 13.03 6.32 13.47
N GLU A 157 11.97 6.00 14.17
CA GLU A 157 11.41 4.64 14.23
C GLU A 157 10.91 4.19 12.86
N ARG A 158 10.32 5.11 12.07
CA ARG A 158 9.91 4.82 10.68
C ARG A 158 11.11 4.47 9.80
N ALA A 159 12.19 5.28 9.86
CA ALA A 159 13.40 5.03 9.10
C ALA A 159 13.99 3.66 9.45
N GLU A 160 14.15 3.35 10.74
CA GLU A 160 14.63 2.05 11.20
C GLU A 160 13.75 0.90 10.73
N ALA A 161 12.43 1.01 10.93
CA ALA A 161 11.49 -0.03 10.56
C ALA A 161 11.51 -0.32 9.04
N LEU A 162 11.57 0.73 8.21
CA LEU A 162 11.63 0.58 6.75
C LEU A 162 12.97 0.02 6.27
N ILE A 163 14.09 0.45 6.87
CA ILE A 163 15.42 -0.10 6.56
C ILE A 163 15.48 -1.59 6.91
N ASN A 164 14.88 -2.01 8.01
CA ASN A 164 14.85 -3.42 8.42
C ASN A 164 14.12 -4.34 7.43
N ILE A 165 13.16 -3.83 6.66
CA ILE A 165 12.48 -4.59 5.60
C ILE A 165 12.98 -4.28 4.19
N ALA A 166 14.02 -3.43 4.05
CA ALA A 166 14.72 -3.22 2.79
C ALA A 166 15.60 -4.44 2.44
N HIS A 167 15.94 -4.56 1.16
CA HIS A 167 16.89 -5.58 0.73
C HIS A 167 18.24 -5.40 1.45
N PRO A 168 18.88 -6.47 1.97
CA PRO A 168 20.10 -6.37 2.75
C PRO A 168 21.22 -5.57 2.09
N ASP A 169 21.43 -5.74 0.79
CA ASP A 169 22.47 -5.04 0.03
C ASP A 169 22.39 -3.51 0.08
N PHE A 170 21.23 -2.95 0.42
CA PHE A 170 20.99 -1.50 0.42
C PHE A 170 20.87 -0.90 1.83
N ARG A 171 20.84 -1.71 2.89
CA ARG A 171 20.59 -1.22 4.25
C ARG A 171 21.66 -0.25 4.73
N ASP A 172 22.92 -0.55 4.52
CA ASP A 172 24.05 0.31 4.94
C ASP A 172 24.04 1.66 4.21
N GLU A 173 23.66 1.67 2.93
CA GLU A 173 23.49 2.90 2.17
C GLU A 173 22.33 3.73 2.71
N LEU A 174 21.18 3.07 2.95
CA LEU A 174 20.00 3.73 3.52
C LEU A 174 20.27 4.32 4.90
N ILE A 175 21.05 3.65 5.75
CA ILE A 175 21.48 4.18 7.06
C ILE A 175 22.30 5.45 6.87
N LYS A 176 23.32 5.44 5.99
CA LYS A 176 24.14 6.62 5.70
C LYS A 176 23.32 7.80 5.21
N GLU A 177 22.34 7.56 4.34
CA GLU A 177 21.45 8.61 3.88
C GLU A 177 20.51 9.11 5.01
N ALA A 178 19.98 8.22 5.85
CA ALA A 178 19.16 8.58 6.99
C ALA A 178 19.96 9.42 8.03
N GLU A 179 21.27 9.16 8.20
CA GLU A 179 22.16 9.99 9.02
C GLU A 179 22.31 11.40 8.45
N LYS A 180 22.54 11.54 7.14
CA LYS A 180 22.59 12.86 6.45
C LYS A 180 21.27 13.63 6.56
N MET A 181 20.15 12.93 6.54
CA MET A 181 18.80 13.49 6.71
C MET A 181 18.48 13.82 8.18
N HIS A 182 19.36 13.50 9.13
CA HIS A 182 19.14 13.65 10.57
C HIS A 182 17.93 12.88 11.11
N ILE A 183 17.57 11.76 10.47
CA ILE A 183 16.49 10.85 10.88
C ILE A 183 17.00 9.48 11.33
N TRP A 184 18.29 9.36 11.60
CA TRP A 184 18.93 8.19 12.18
C TRP A 184 19.62 8.57 13.49
N ARG A 185 19.45 7.78 14.54
CA ARG A 185 20.07 8.01 15.85
C ARG A 185 20.97 6.82 16.22
N ARG A 186 21.95 7.07 17.09
CA ARG A 186 22.80 6.00 17.64
C ARG A 186 22.03 4.92 18.41
N SER A 187 20.83 5.25 18.91
CA SER A 187 19.91 4.30 19.56
C SER A 187 19.12 3.43 18.58
N ASN A 188 19.14 3.73 17.28
CA ASN A 188 18.55 2.92 16.24
C ASN A 188 19.54 1.80 15.85
N LYS A 189 19.70 0.78 16.67
CA LYS A 189 20.62 -0.34 16.42
C LYS A 189 19.93 -1.68 16.59
#